data_7d51bcb6650b768fc420b04827910aa3
#
_entry.id   7d51bcb6650b768fc420b04827910aa3
#
_cell.length_a   1.000
_cell.length_b   1.000
_cell.length_c   1.000
_cell.angle_alpha   90.00
_cell.angle_beta   90.00
_cell.angle_gamma   90.00
#
_symmetry.space_group_name_H-M   'P 1'
#
loop_
_entity.id
_entity.type
_entity.pdbx_description
1 polymer ?
#
loop_
_entity_poly.entity_id
_entity_poly.type
_entity_poly.pdbx_seq_one_letter_code
_entity_poly.pdbx_strand_id
1 'polypeptide(L)'
;MNRSEALTYLITELGRENQAYQNLAIPVDDDEKRSLLRALMNVREPGPISPALLAVQDQLLQPEVRAKGIVALSEIETVNQWRARIGGPAGPFGDKLSLWQGDITRLAVDAIVNAANSQLLGCFVPGHNCIDNVIHSAAGLQLREACYQQMKQQHATEPTGQAKITAAYNLPSKYVIHTVGPIVTARLTPELEQDLANSYRACLEIAVANQVRSLAFCCISTGVFRFPNQAAAAIAIATVRAFLEAHAEKFERIIFNVFLDKDFAIYKKLLI
;
A
#
# COMPACT_ATOMS: atom_id res chain seq x y z
N MET A 1 20.99 19.85 6.41
CA MET A 1 21.21 19.46 5.00
C MET A 1 20.01 19.94 4.21
N ASN A 2 20.21 20.67 3.11
CA ASN A 2 19.12 21.05 2.22
C ASN A 2 18.67 19.85 1.35
N ARG A 3 17.55 20.01 0.57
CA ARG A 3 16.98 18.91 -0.24
C ARG A 3 17.96 18.37 -1.28
N SER A 4 18.66 19.24 -1.99
CA SER A 4 19.63 18.85 -3.03
C SER A 4 20.84 18.10 -2.45
N GLU A 5 21.35 18.55 -1.30
CA GLU A 5 22.42 17.88 -0.57
C GLU A 5 21.97 16.49 -0.07
N ALA A 6 20.75 16.37 0.46
CA ALA A 6 20.21 15.10 0.93
C ALA A 6 20.06 14.10 -0.22
N LEU A 7 19.52 14.53 -1.37
CA LEU A 7 19.42 13.70 -2.58
C LEU A 7 20.80 13.21 -3.04
N THR A 8 21.76 14.13 -3.14
CA THR A 8 23.13 13.80 -3.55
C THR A 8 23.79 12.81 -2.59
N TYR A 9 23.65 13.02 -1.28
CA TYR A 9 24.18 12.12 -0.26
C TYR A 9 23.58 10.71 -0.39
N LEU A 10 22.25 10.60 -0.46
CA LEU A 10 21.55 9.31 -0.54
C LEU A 10 21.91 8.55 -1.83
N ILE A 11 21.96 9.24 -2.97
CA ILE A 11 22.37 8.64 -4.25
C ILE A 11 23.81 8.11 -4.16
N THR A 12 24.71 8.89 -3.57
CA THR A 12 26.11 8.51 -3.43
C THR A 12 26.27 7.28 -2.53
N GLU A 13 25.62 7.27 -1.37
CA GLU A 13 25.72 6.15 -0.43
C GLU A 13 25.09 4.87 -1.01
N LEU A 14 23.89 4.96 -1.60
CA LEU A 14 23.27 3.80 -2.24
C LEU A 14 24.05 3.31 -3.47
N GLY A 15 24.64 4.22 -4.23
CA GLY A 15 25.52 3.85 -5.36
C GLY A 15 26.77 3.09 -4.90
N ARG A 16 27.33 3.40 -3.74
CA ARG A 16 28.50 2.69 -3.18
C ARG A 16 28.19 1.25 -2.75
N GLU A 17 26.94 0.94 -2.41
CA GLU A 17 26.56 -0.41 -1.99
C GLU A 17 26.63 -1.45 -3.13
N ASN A 18 26.59 -1.00 -4.40
CA ASN A 18 26.63 -1.89 -5.55
C ASN A 18 27.64 -1.41 -6.60
N GLN A 19 28.61 -2.26 -6.94
CA GLN A 19 29.67 -1.95 -7.91
C GLN A 19 29.15 -1.45 -9.27
N ALA A 20 27.97 -1.93 -9.70
CA ALA A 20 27.35 -1.49 -10.94
C ALA A 20 26.90 -0.01 -10.91
N TYR A 21 26.75 0.59 -9.72
CA TYR A 21 26.24 1.94 -9.55
C TYR A 21 27.27 2.95 -8.99
N GLN A 22 28.50 2.52 -8.70
CA GLN A 22 29.53 3.37 -8.07
C GLN A 22 29.92 4.59 -8.91
N ASN A 23 29.80 4.51 -10.24
CA ASN A 23 30.17 5.56 -11.17
C ASN A 23 28.97 6.24 -11.85
N LEU A 24 27.79 6.16 -11.25
CA LEU A 24 26.63 6.86 -11.79
C LEU A 24 26.84 8.38 -11.76
N ALA A 25 26.59 9.03 -12.90
CA ALA A 25 26.53 10.48 -12.95
C ALA A 25 25.30 10.97 -12.16
N ILE A 26 25.52 11.82 -11.17
CA ILE A 26 24.44 12.42 -10.39
C ILE A 26 23.92 13.64 -11.17
N PRO A 27 22.61 13.70 -11.51
CA PRO A 27 22.01 14.84 -12.17
C PRO A 27 22.21 16.15 -11.40
N VAL A 28 22.12 17.28 -12.09
CA VAL A 28 22.12 18.61 -11.45
C VAL A 28 20.74 18.96 -10.94
N ASP A 29 19.72 18.64 -11.71
CA ASP A 29 18.30 18.89 -11.40
C ASP A 29 17.80 18.01 -10.25
N ASP A 30 17.06 18.58 -9.32
CA ASP A 30 16.59 17.88 -8.11
C ASP A 30 15.46 16.87 -8.38
N ASP A 31 14.66 17.05 -9.43
CA ASP A 31 13.62 16.08 -9.78
C ASP A 31 14.23 14.86 -10.49
N GLU A 32 15.26 15.08 -11.30
CA GLU A 32 16.06 14.01 -11.87
C GLU A 32 16.82 13.24 -10.78
N LYS A 33 17.44 13.94 -9.81
CA LYS A 33 18.05 13.30 -8.62
C LYS A 33 17.02 12.46 -7.86
N ARG A 34 15.82 13.01 -7.64
CA ARG A 34 14.75 12.30 -6.91
C ARG A 34 14.30 11.04 -7.65
N SER A 35 14.24 11.11 -8.97
CA SER A 35 13.92 9.96 -9.83
C SER A 35 15.02 8.90 -9.76
N LEU A 36 16.29 9.30 -9.84
CA LEU A 36 17.45 8.41 -9.70
C LEU A 36 17.49 7.76 -8.30
N LEU A 37 17.28 8.55 -7.24
CA LEU A 37 17.20 8.03 -5.87
C LEU A 37 16.10 6.96 -5.74
N ARG A 38 14.90 7.22 -6.28
CA ARG A 38 13.82 6.24 -6.28
C ARG A 38 14.23 4.96 -6.99
N ALA A 39 14.87 5.07 -8.14
CA ALA A 39 15.38 3.92 -8.89
C ALA A 39 16.37 3.09 -8.07
N LEU A 40 17.34 3.74 -7.42
CA LEU A 40 18.32 3.07 -6.55
C LEU A 40 17.66 2.40 -5.35
N MET A 41 16.72 3.07 -4.68
CA MET A 41 15.92 2.48 -3.59
C MET A 41 15.13 1.26 -4.05
N ASN A 42 14.60 1.27 -5.30
CA ASN A 42 13.83 0.15 -5.83
C ASN A 42 14.71 -1.10 -6.10
N VAL A 43 15.94 -0.93 -6.56
CA VAL A 43 16.83 -2.05 -6.89
C VAL A 43 17.74 -2.48 -5.72
N ARG A 44 17.73 -1.73 -4.62
CA ARG A 44 18.54 -2.09 -3.45
C ARG A 44 18.04 -3.40 -2.84
N GLU A 45 18.93 -4.37 -2.71
CA GLU A 45 18.66 -5.61 -1.98
C GLU A 45 18.45 -5.32 -0.47
N PRO A 46 17.66 -6.14 0.23
CA PRO A 46 17.55 -6.03 1.69
C PRO A 46 18.91 -6.27 2.34
N GLY A 47 19.16 -5.58 3.44
CA GLY A 47 20.41 -5.66 4.17
C GLY A 47 20.57 -4.53 5.18
N PRO A 48 21.61 -4.54 5.99
CA PRO A 48 21.86 -3.52 7.01
C PRO A 48 21.82 -2.11 6.43
N ILE A 49 21.20 -1.19 7.16
CA ILE A 49 21.10 0.22 6.76
C ILE A 49 21.73 1.06 7.87
N SER A 50 22.66 1.94 7.51
CA SER A 50 23.30 2.78 8.52
C SER A 50 22.29 3.79 9.13
N PRO A 51 22.38 4.08 10.43
CA PRO A 51 21.52 5.09 11.06
C PRO A 51 21.63 6.47 10.40
N ALA A 52 22.82 6.83 9.90
CA ALA A 52 23.03 8.09 9.20
C ALA A 52 22.27 8.15 7.87
N LEU A 53 22.27 7.05 7.09
CA LEU A 53 21.52 6.95 5.84
C LEU A 53 20.00 7.07 6.10
N LEU A 54 19.50 6.39 7.13
CA LEU A 54 18.10 6.46 7.52
C LEU A 54 17.69 7.87 7.97
N ALA A 55 18.51 8.53 8.78
CA ALA A 55 18.22 9.88 9.24
C ALA A 55 18.07 10.87 8.08
N VAL A 56 18.97 10.80 7.08
CA VAL A 56 18.88 11.67 5.90
C VAL A 56 17.70 11.30 5.01
N GLN A 57 17.43 9.99 4.83
CA GLN A 57 16.24 9.53 4.10
C GLN A 57 14.95 10.06 4.75
N ASP A 58 14.81 9.94 6.06
CA ASP A 58 13.61 10.34 6.77
C ASP A 58 13.43 11.88 6.73
N GLN A 59 14.52 12.65 6.81
CA GLN A 59 14.52 14.10 6.58
C GLN A 59 14.06 14.50 5.17
N LEU A 60 14.23 13.63 4.17
CA LEU A 60 13.76 13.85 2.81
C LEU A 60 12.29 13.41 2.63
N LEU A 61 11.96 12.16 3.04
CA LEU A 61 10.66 11.55 2.73
C LEU A 61 9.51 12.15 3.55
N GLN A 62 9.70 12.48 4.83
CA GLN A 62 8.64 13.03 5.68
C GLN A 62 8.12 14.40 5.19
N PRO A 63 8.96 15.38 4.79
CA PRO A 63 8.48 16.59 4.15
C PRO A 63 7.77 16.34 2.81
N GLU A 64 8.24 15.38 2.00
CA GLU A 64 7.59 15.02 0.73
C GLU A 64 6.16 14.49 0.96
N VAL A 65 5.97 13.64 1.95
CA VAL A 65 4.62 13.14 2.33
C VAL A 65 3.72 14.29 2.78
N ARG A 66 4.22 15.20 3.63
CA ARG A 66 3.48 16.39 4.05
C ARG A 66 3.12 17.30 2.88
N ALA A 67 4.05 17.52 1.95
CA ALA A 67 3.82 18.36 0.77
C ALA A 67 2.77 17.78 -0.20
N LYS A 68 2.64 16.43 -0.28
CA LYS A 68 1.56 15.77 -1.03
C LYS A 68 0.18 16.01 -0.40
N GLY A 69 0.10 16.47 0.83
CA GLY A 69 -1.11 16.64 1.62
C GLY A 69 -1.56 15.32 2.26
N ILE A 70 -1.47 15.26 3.58
CA ILE A 70 -1.98 14.13 4.38
C ILE A 70 -3.50 14.24 4.43
N VAL A 71 -4.19 13.12 4.32
CA VAL A 71 -5.65 13.03 4.40
C VAL A 71 -6.04 12.33 5.70
N ALA A 72 -6.70 13.05 6.59
CA ALA A 72 -7.19 12.50 7.85
C ALA A 72 -8.46 11.66 7.63
N LEU A 73 -8.68 10.67 8.51
CA LEU A 73 -9.88 9.83 8.46
C LEU A 73 -11.19 10.64 8.50
N SER A 74 -11.20 11.74 9.23
CA SER A 74 -12.35 12.65 9.34
C SER A 74 -12.69 13.41 8.05
N GLU A 75 -11.76 13.50 7.12
CA GLU A 75 -11.96 14.15 5.81
C GLU A 75 -12.58 13.21 4.77
N ILE A 76 -12.72 11.90 5.11
CA ILE A 76 -13.23 10.88 4.22
C ILE A 76 -14.69 10.57 4.59
N GLU A 77 -15.59 10.89 3.68
CA GLU A 77 -17.03 10.65 3.82
C GLU A 77 -17.34 9.16 3.97
N THR A 78 -18.26 8.80 4.87
CA THR A 78 -18.77 7.41 4.93
C THR A 78 -19.74 7.16 3.77
N VAL A 79 -19.98 5.88 3.47
CA VAL A 79 -20.99 5.47 2.49
C VAL A 79 -22.39 6.00 2.89
N ASN A 80 -22.76 5.99 4.18
CA ASN A 80 -24.04 6.52 4.62
C ASN A 80 -24.13 8.06 4.52
N GLN A 81 -23.04 8.77 4.83
CA GLN A 81 -22.99 10.23 4.61
C GLN A 81 -23.15 10.56 3.14
N TRP A 82 -22.46 9.83 2.27
CA TRP A 82 -22.61 10.02 0.83
C TRP A 82 -24.04 9.72 0.35
N ARG A 83 -24.62 8.58 0.77
CA ARG A 83 -26.01 8.22 0.43
C ARG A 83 -26.98 9.29 0.89
N ALA A 84 -26.85 9.77 2.13
CA ALA A 84 -27.70 10.85 2.66
C ALA A 84 -27.59 12.13 1.83
N ARG A 85 -26.38 12.51 1.39
CA ARG A 85 -26.13 13.70 0.56
C ARG A 85 -26.84 13.64 -0.81
N ILE A 86 -27.05 12.43 -1.34
CA ILE A 86 -27.77 12.24 -2.62
C ILE A 86 -29.23 11.80 -2.43
N GLY A 87 -29.77 11.85 -1.19
CA GLY A 87 -31.16 11.48 -0.88
C GLY A 87 -31.45 9.96 -0.81
N GLY A 88 -30.41 9.15 -0.74
CA GLY A 88 -30.54 7.69 -0.63
C GLY A 88 -30.66 7.19 0.82
N PRO A 89 -31.21 5.98 1.04
CA PRO A 89 -31.31 5.38 2.36
C PRO A 89 -29.96 4.90 2.88
N ALA A 90 -29.81 4.84 4.22
CA ALA A 90 -28.66 4.20 4.85
C ALA A 90 -28.55 2.73 4.44
N GLY A 91 -27.31 2.24 4.29
CA GLY A 91 -27.03 0.85 3.95
C GLY A 91 -26.31 0.11 5.07
N PRO A 92 -26.25 -1.24 4.99
CA PRO A 92 -25.56 -2.06 5.98
C PRO A 92 -24.08 -1.63 6.12
N PHE A 93 -23.64 -1.41 7.35
CA PHE A 93 -22.27 -0.96 7.69
C PHE A 93 -21.82 0.34 6.99
N GLY A 94 -22.75 1.12 6.39
CA GLY A 94 -22.41 2.30 5.62
C GLY A 94 -21.71 3.40 6.43
N ASP A 95 -21.84 3.42 7.75
CA ASP A 95 -21.10 4.33 8.64
C ASP A 95 -19.65 3.87 8.92
N LYS A 96 -19.35 2.60 8.63
CA LYS A 96 -18.02 1.99 8.77
C LYS A 96 -17.29 1.83 7.45
N LEU A 97 -17.97 2.04 6.33
CA LEU A 97 -17.40 1.91 5.00
C LEU A 97 -17.20 3.29 4.35
N SER A 98 -16.14 3.44 3.62
CA SER A 98 -15.86 4.62 2.79
C SER A 98 -15.30 4.20 1.43
N LEU A 99 -15.54 5.03 0.42
CA LEU A 99 -14.87 5.00 -0.87
C LEU A 99 -14.04 6.27 -1.00
N TRP A 100 -12.75 6.13 -1.26
CA TRP A 100 -11.87 7.28 -1.45
C TRP A 100 -10.96 7.08 -2.67
N GLN A 101 -10.86 8.11 -3.51
CA GLN A 101 -10.02 8.09 -4.70
C GLN A 101 -8.78 8.94 -4.49
N GLY A 102 -7.60 8.32 -4.61
CA GLY A 102 -6.33 9.02 -4.49
C GLY A 102 -5.15 8.11 -4.17
N ASP A 103 -4.02 8.73 -3.89
CA ASP A 103 -2.78 8.08 -3.51
C ASP A 103 -2.86 7.58 -2.06
N ILE A 104 -2.94 6.25 -1.87
CA ILE A 104 -3.08 5.59 -0.57
C ILE A 104 -1.96 5.98 0.43
N THR A 105 -0.78 6.37 -0.08
CA THR A 105 0.35 6.79 0.76
C THR A 105 0.13 8.11 1.49
N ARG A 106 -0.99 8.80 1.22
CA ARG A 106 -1.41 10.04 1.88
C ARG A 106 -2.34 9.83 3.07
N LEU A 107 -2.85 8.60 3.26
CA LEU A 107 -3.89 8.31 4.25
C LEU A 107 -3.32 8.20 5.67
N ALA A 108 -3.78 9.07 6.58
CA ALA A 108 -3.50 8.99 8.01
C ALA A 108 -4.53 8.07 8.70
N VAL A 109 -4.34 6.78 8.51
CA VAL A 109 -5.15 5.68 9.08
C VAL A 109 -4.27 4.74 9.89
N ASP A 110 -4.86 3.79 10.62
CA ASP A 110 -4.02 2.83 11.36
C ASP A 110 -3.23 1.94 10.41
N ALA A 111 -3.85 1.42 9.33
CA ALA A 111 -3.12 0.63 8.35
C ALA A 111 -3.61 0.86 6.91
N ILE A 112 -2.66 0.74 5.98
CA ILE A 112 -2.95 0.62 4.55
C ILE A 112 -2.59 -0.79 4.07
N VAL A 113 -3.29 -1.30 3.06
CA VAL A 113 -3.00 -2.60 2.45
C VAL A 113 -2.14 -2.43 1.21
N ASN A 114 -1.06 -3.19 1.15
CA ASN A 114 -0.19 -3.35 0.00
C ASN A 114 -0.50 -4.66 -0.74
N ALA A 115 -0.80 -4.58 -2.03
CA ALA A 115 -0.87 -5.74 -2.91
C ALA A 115 0.54 -6.10 -3.38
N ALA A 116 1.17 -7.00 -2.64
CA ALA A 116 2.56 -7.41 -2.79
C ALA A 116 2.71 -8.63 -3.74
N ASN A 117 3.95 -8.91 -4.08
CA ASN A 117 4.35 -10.19 -4.68
C ASN A 117 4.68 -11.23 -3.60
N SER A 118 4.86 -12.49 -3.98
CA SER A 118 5.11 -13.61 -3.04
C SER A 118 6.44 -13.52 -2.28
N GLN A 119 7.38 -12.69 -2.71
CA GLN A 119 8.62 -12.44 -1.95
C GLN A 119 8.43 -11.42 -0.85
N LEU A 120 7.38 -10.58 -0.91
CA LEU A 120 7.09 -9.42 -0.06
C LEU A 120 8.19 -8.34 -0.03
N LEU A 121 9.20 -8.43 -0.89
CA LEU A 121 10.36 -7.53 -0.89
C LEU A 121 10.13 -6.23 -1.68
N GLY A 122 8.90 -5.96 -2.07
CA GLY A 122 8.57 -4.84 -2.94
C GLY A 122 8.88 -5.11 -4.42
N CYS A 123 8.59 -4.15 -5.27
CA CYS A 123 8.85 -4.23 -6.70
C CYS A 123 10.27 -3.69 -7.00
N PHE A 124 11.12 -4.51 -7.62
CA PHE A 124 12.49 -4.14 -7.98
C PHE A 124 12.61 -3.43 -9.34
N VAL A 125 11.50 -3.19 -10.04
CA VAL A 125 11.54 -2.45 -11.31
C VAL A 125 11.70 -0.96 -11.03
N PRO A 126 12.80 -0.31 -11.50
CA PRO A 126 13.09 1.09 -11.22
C PRO A 126 11.94 2.01 -11.65
N GLY A 127 11.45 2.85 -10.75
CA GLY A 127 10.41 3.85 -11.04
C GLY A 127 9.04 3.28 -11.44
N HIS A 128 8.79 1.96 -11.28
CA HIS A 128 7.50 1.36 -11.62
C HIS A 128 6.35 1.95 -10.80
N ASN A 129 5.19 2.12 -11.43
CA ASN A 129 4.03 2.75 -10.81
C ASN A 129 3.01 1.73 -10.24
N CYS A 130 3.42 0.48 -9.95
CA CYS A 130 2.55 -0.41 -9.20
C CYS A 130 2.46 0.04 -7.73
N ILE A 131 1.38 -0.36 -7.07
CA ILE A 131 1.12 0.00 -5.67
C ILE A 131 2.25 -0.42 -4.74
N ASP A 132 2.82 -1.61 -4.96
CA ASP A 132 3.92 -2.16 -4.18
C ASP A 132 5.18 -1.27 -4.26
N ASN A 133 5.58 -0.82 -5.47
CA ASN A 133 6.69 0.11 -5.65
C ASN A 133 6.41 1.48 -5.00
N VAL A 134 5.19 2.00 -5.17
CA VAL A 134 4.80 3.32 -4.63
C VAL A 134 4.84 3.31 -3.10
N ILE A 135 4.28 2.29 -2.46
CA ILE A 135 4.28 2.15 -1.00
C ILE A 135 5.72 2.01 -0.46
N HIS A 136 6.52 1.10 -1.04
CA HIS A 136 7.91 0.92 -0.61
C HIS A 136 8.76 2.17 -0.80
N SER A 137 8.59 2.90 -1.91
CA SER A 137 9.31 4.14 -2.19
C SER A 137 8.95 5.28 -1.22
N ALA A 138 7.71 5.34 -0.75
CA ALA A 138 7.23 6.35 0.18
C ALA A 138 7.55 5.99 1.65
N ALA A 139 7.50 4.72 2.01
CA ALA A 139 7.84 4.23 3.35
C ALA A 139 9.35 4.32 3.64
N GLY A 140 10.20 4.13 2.63
CA GLY A 140 11.65 4.10 2.77
C GLY A 140 12.24 2.69 2.83
N LEU A 141 13.56 2.62 2.93
CA LEU A 141 14.33 1.37 2.89
C LEU A 141 13.98 0.38 4.00
N GLN A 142 13.55 0.90 5.15
CA GLN A 142 13.20 0.10 6.32
C GLN A 142 12.06 -0.88 6.03
N LEU A 143 11.11 -0.52 5.17
CA LEU A 143 9.96 -1.38 4.87
C LEU A 143 10.39 -2.69 4.22
N ARG A 144 11.29 -2.62 3.21
CA ARG A 144 11.84 -3.83 2.56
C ARG A 144 12.63 -4.68 3.54
N GLU A 145 13.42 -4.06 4.39
CA GLU A 145 14.19 -4.77 5.41
C GLU A 145 13.28 -5.49 6.40
N ALA A 146 12.22 -4.84 6.88
CA ALA A 146 11.24 -5.46 7.78
C ALA A 146 10.53 -6.67 7.13
N CYS A 147 10.13 -6.53 5.88
CA CYS A 147 9.55 -7.63 5.10
C CYS A 147 10.56 -8.80 4.96
N TYR A 148 11.81 -8.48 4.61
CA TYR A 148 12.86 -9.49 4.48
C TYR A 148 13.09 -10.28 5.76
N GLN A 149 13.12 -9.62 6.92
CA GLN A 149 13.30 -10.30 8.20
C GLN A 149 12.14 -11.27 8.49
N GLN A 150 10.90 -10.90 8.17
CA GLN A 150 9.75 -11.80 8.31
C GLN A 150 9.85 -12.99 7.34
N MET A 151 10.17 -12.75 6.07
CA MET A 151 10.29 -13.81 5.07
C MET A 151 11.46 -14.76 5.34
N LYS A 152 12.56 -14.22 5.88
CA LYS A 152 13.70 -15.04 6.33
C LYS A 152 13.32 -15.99 7.45
N GLN A 153 12.48 -15.56 8.40
CA GLN A 153 11.98 -16.44 9.46
C GLN A 153 11.00 -17.49 8.93
N GLN A 154 10.24 -17.17 7.90
CA GLN A 154 9.27 -18.09 7.29
C GLN A 154 9.94 -19.19 6.46
N HIS A 155 11.15 -18.97 5.91
CA HIS A 155 11.88 -19.87 5.01
C HIS A 155 11.12 -20.29 3.74
N ALA A 156 10.10 -19.55 3.35
CA ALA A 156 9.26 -19.81 2.15
C ALA A 156 8.70 -18.51 1.61
N THR A 157 8.24 -18.51 0.35
CA THR A 157 7.48 -17.39 -0.21
C THR A 157 6.11 -17.27 0.44
N GLU A 158 5.56 -16.07 0.46
CA GLU A 158 4.21 -15.82 0.99
C GLU A 158 3.16 -16.45 0.08
N PRO A 159 2.28 -17.32 0.61
CA PRO A 159 1.20 -17.90 -0.17
C PRO A 159 0.16 -16.85 -0.57
N THR A 160 -0.50 -17.10 -1.71
CA THR A 160 -1.69 -16.32 -2.11
C THR A 160 -2.79 -16.44 -1.03
N GLY A 161 -3.47 -15.34 -0.74
CA GLY A 161 -4.55 -15.31 0.24
C GLY A 161 -4.10 -15.14 1.69
N GLN A 162 -2.80 -14.95 1.95
CA GLN A 162 -2.25 -14.69 3.27
C GLN A 162 -1.84 -13.21 3.42
N ALA A 163 -1.59 -12.79 4.67
CA ALA A 163 -1.18 -11.42 4.95
C ALA A 163 -0.13 -11.34 6.08
N LYS A 164 0.72 -10.30 6.01
CA LYS A 164 1.68 -9.93 7.05
C LYS A 164 1.57 -8.44 7.35
N ILE A 165 2.01 -8.02 8.53
CA ILE A 165 1.97 -6.62 8.95
C ILE A 165 3.38 -6.13 9.31
N THR A 166 3.68 -4.89 8.92
CA THR A 166 4.92 -4.17 9.28
C THR A 166 4.58 -2.77 9.78
N ALA A 167 5.53 -2.10 10.42
CA ALA A 167 5.46 -0.65 10.59
C ALA A 167 5.47 0.07 9.24
N ALA A 168 4.88 1.26 9.18
CA ALA A 168 4.75 2.03 7.93
C ALA A 168 5.87 3.07 7.72
N TYR A 169 6.74 3.26 8.71
CA TYR A 169 7.92 4.16 8.68
C TYR A 169 7.59 5.60 8.31
N ASN A 170 7.95 6.06 7.09
CA ASN A 170 7.73 7.45 6.68
C ASN A 170 6.31 7.74 6.15
N LEU A 171 5.43 6.74 6.10
CA LEU A 171 4.03 6.94 5.73
C LEU A 171 3.22 7.57 6.87
N PRO A 172 2.10 8.28 6.58
CA PRO A 172 1.21 8.81 7.59
C PRO A 172 0.46 7.73 8.39
N SER A 173 0.28 6.54 7.80
CA SER A 173 -0.31 5.36 8.46
C SER A 173 0.67 4.76 9.46
N LYS A 174 0.14 4.01 10.45
CA LYS A 174 0.99 3.34 11.46
C LYS A 174 1.58 2.04 10.93
N TYR A 175 0.80 1.31 10.13
CA TYR A 175 1.15 -0.02 9.62
C TYR A 175 0.93 -0.13 8.11
N VAL A 176 1.66 -1.08 7.50
CA VAL A 176 1.36 -1.62 6.18
C VAL A 176 1.02 -3.10 6.33
N ILE A 177 -0.13 -3.52 5.83
CA ILE A 177 -0.52 -4.93 5.73
C ILE A 177 -0.24 -5.38 4.30
N HIS A 178 0.64 -6.36 4.15
CA HIS A 178 1.05 -6.91 2.86
C HIS A 178 0.26 -8.19 2.58
N THR A 179 -0.37 -8.30 1.43
CA THR A 179 -1.06 -9.52 1.00
C THR A 179 -0.71 -9.86 -0.44
N VAL A 180 -0.69 -11.15 -0.75
CA VAL A 180 -0.45 -11.65 -2.10
C VAL A 180 -1.78 -12.08 -2.69
N GLY A 181 -2.29 -11.29 -3.62
CA GLY A 181 -3.51 -11.63 -4.35
C GLY A 181 -3.25 -12.64 -5.49
N PRO A 182 -4.32 -13.26 -6.03
CA PRO A 182 -4.21 -14.21 -7.14
C PRO A 182 -3.84 -13.53 -8.46
N ILE A 183 -3.12 -14.29 -9.32
CA ILE A 183 -2.75 -13.88 -10.69
C ILE A 183 -3.70 -14.57 -11.68
N VAL A 184 -4.40 -13.79 -12.49
CA VAL A 184 -5.25 -14.32 -13.55
C VAL A 184 -4.44 -14.41 -14.85
N THR A 185 -4.08 -15.64 -15.25
CA THR A 185 -3.26 -15.88 -16.44
C THR A 185 -4.09 -16.09 -17.71
N ALA A 186 -5.28 -16.67 -17.62
CA ALA A 186 -6.15 -16.96 -18.75
C ALA A 186 -7.59 -16.51 -18.48
N ARG A 187 -8.32 -17.26 -17.65
CA ARG A 187 -9.71 -16.95 -17.27
C ARG A 187 -9.87 -16.94 -15.76
N LEU A 188 -10.85 -16.19 -15.30
CA LEU A 188 -11.26 -16.22 -13.90
C LEU A 188 -11.88 -17.59 -13.56
N THR A 189 -11.51 -18.12 -12.39
CA THR A 189 -12.05 -19.38 -11.86
C THR A 189 -12.56 -19.17 -10.43
N PRO A 190 -13.45 -20.05 -9.92
CA PRO A 190 -13.92 -19.97 -8.54
C PRO A 190 -12.79 -20.02 -7.49
N GLU A 191 -11.70 -20.75 -7.77
CA GLU A 191 -10.52 -20.83 -6.89
C GLU A 191 -9.82 -19.48 -6.81
N LEU A 192 -9.62 -18.78 -7.92
CA LEU A 192 -9.04 -17.43 -7.94
C LEU A 192 -9.94 -16.40 -7.24
N GLU A 193 -11.25 -16.54 -7.37
CA GLU A 193 -12.22 -15.70 -6.64
C GLU A 193 -12.13 -15.94 -5.13
N GLN A 194 -12.02 -17.21 -4.70
CA GLN A 194 -11.83 -17.57 -3.31
C GLN A 194 -10.48 -17.07 -2.76
N ASP A 195 -9.40 -17.17 -3.54
CA ASP A 195 -8.08 -16.67 -3.18
C ASP A 195 -8.08 -15.16 -2.97
N LEU A 196 -8.81 -14.42 -3.82
CA LEU A 196 -8.97 -12.98 -3.62
C LEU A 196 -9.76 -12.67 -2.34
N ALA A 197 -10.85 -13.40 -2.10
CA ALA A 197 -11.61 -13.27 -0.86
C ALA A 197 -10.75 -13.58 0.38
N ASN A 198 -9.90 -14.61 0.31
CA ASN A 198 -8.95 -14.95 1.37
C ASN A 198 -7.95 -13.83 1.63
N SER A 199 -7.44 -13.16 0.58
CA SER A 199 -6.53 -12.00 0.71
C SER A 199 -7.18 -10.87 1.52
N TYR A 200 -8.44 -10.52 1.22
CA TYR A 200 -9.18 -9.52 2.00
C TYR A 200 -9.43 -9.98 3.44
N ARG A 201 -9.83 -11.24 3.63
CA ARG A 201 -10.09 -11.80 4.96
C ARG A 201 -8.83 -11.82 5.82
N ALA A 202 -7.71 -12.30 5.30
CA ALA A 202 -6.43 -12.33 6.01
C ALA A 202 -5.97 -10.93 6.45
N CYS A 203 -6.18 -9.91 5.60
CA CYS A 203 -5.91 -8.52 5.98
C CYS A 203 -6.80 -8.03 7.13
N LEU A 204 -8.08 -8.41 7.15
CA LEU A 204 -9.01 -8.04 8.22
C LEU A 204 -8.67 -8.77 9.54
N GLU A 205 -8.33 -10.05 9.47
CA GLU A 205 -7.94 -10.86 10.63
C GLU A 205 -6.66 -10.32 11.28
N ILE A 206 -5.61 -10.04 10.50
CA ILE A 206 -4.36 -9.47 11.03
C ILE A 206 -4.58 -8.04 11.55
N ALA A 207 -5.49 -7.27 10.94
CA ALA A 207 -5.87 -5.95 11.43
C ALA A 207 -6.51 -6.04 12.82
N VAL A 208 -7.46 -6.96 13.03
CA VAL A 208 -8.09 -7.20 14.34
C VAL A 208 -7.04 -7.66 15.37
N ALA A 209 -6.18 -8.60 15.02
CA ALA A 209 -5.12 -9.11 15.90
C ALA A 209 -4.13 -8.01 16.36
N ASN A 210 -3.94 -6.97 15.55
CA ASN A 210 -3.05 -5.83 15.84
C ASN A 210 -3.80 -4.55 16.25
N GLN A 211 -5.09 -4.65 16.61
CA GLN A 211 -5.91 -3.53 17.08
C GLN A 211 -6.00 -2.36 16.07
N VAL A 212 -5.89 -2.65 14.78
CA VAL A 212 -6.09 -1.71 13.68
C VAL A 212 -7.59 -1.42 13.57
N ARG A 213 -7.99 -0.18 13.76
CA ARG A 213 -9.40 0.26 13.73
C ARG A 213 -9.78 0.96 12.43
N SER A 214 -8.82 1.58 11.76
CA SER A 214 -8.98 2.24 10.47
C SER A 214 -8.07 1.60 9.43
N LEU A 215 -8.67 0.98 8.40
CA LEU A 215 -7.96 0.20 7.39
C LEU A 215 -8.32 0.67 5.99
N ALA A 216 -7.31 0.95 5.14
CA ALA A 216 -7.53 1.28 3.75
C ALA A 216 -7.02 0.16 2.82
N PHE A 217 -7.91 -0.40 2.03
CA PHE A 217 -7.60 -1.39 1.00
C PHE A 217 -7.29 -0.72 -0.34
N CYS A 218 -6.22 -1.14 -1.00
CA CYS A 218 -6.05 -0.91 -2.44
C CYS A 218 -6.86 -1.93 -3.26
N CYS A 219 -6.93 -1.75 -4.59
CA CYS A 219 -7.57 -2.70 -5.51
C CYS A 219 -6.67 -3.93 -5.73
N ILE A 220 -6.75 -4.92 -4.83
CA ILE A 220 -5.89 -6.13 -4.85
C ILE A 220 -6.06 -6.87 -6.18
N SER A 221 -4.96 -7.28 -6.79
CA SER A 221 -4.83 -8.07 -8.04
C SER A 221 -5.31 -7.40 -9.33
N THR A 222 -5.89 -6.20 -9.32
CA THR A 222 -6.50 -5.59 -10.53
C THR A 222 -5.51 -4.92 -11.48
N GLY A 223 -4.25 -4.76 -11.08
CA GLY A 223 -3.18 -4.20 -11.90
C GLY A 223 -2.44 -5.29 -12.70
N VAL A 224 -1.17 -5.50 -12.38
CA VAL A 224 -0.28 -6.46 -13.05
C VAL A 224 -0.82 -7.89 -13.00
N PHE A 225 -1.58 -8.26 -11.96
CA PHE A 225 -2.16 -9.59 -11.76
C PHE A 225 -3.45 -9.82 -12.54
N ARG A 226 -3.98 -8.80 -13.24
CA ARG A 226 -5.05 -8.87 -14.26
C ARG A 226 -6.38 -9.44 -13.77
N PHE A 227 -6.68 -9.37 -12.48
CA PHE A 227 -8.01 -9.74 -12.01
C PHE A 227 -9.05 -8.75 -12.53
N PRO A 228 -10.22 -9.20 -13.08
CA PRO A 228 -11.22 -8.30 -13.61
C PRO A 228 -11.75 -7.33 -12.54
N ASN A 229 -11.65 -6.03 -12.78
CA ASN A 229 -11.94 -4.98 -11.78
C ASN A 229 -13.36 -5.08 -11.19
N GLN A 230 -14.38 -5.39 -12.02
CA GLN A 230 -15.76 -5.52 -11.57
C GLN A 230 -15.94 -6.71 -10.59
N ALA A 231 -15.36 -7.86 -10.92
CA ALA A 231 -15.40 -9.04 -10.06
C ALA A 231 -14.61 -8.81 -8.77
N ALA A 232 -13.41 -8.21 -8.88
CA ALA A 232 -12.57 -7.89 -7.72
C ALA A 232 -13.29 -6.96 -6.73
N ALA A 233 -13.95 -5.91 -7.21
CA ALA A 233 -14.69 -4.98 -6.37
C ALA A 233 -15.88 -5.66 -5.67
N ALA A 234 -16.62 -6.51 -6.38
CA ALA A 234 -17.73 -7.25 -5.80
C ALA A 234 -17.27 -8.21 -4.69
N ILE A 235 -16.17 -8.95 -4.92
CA ILE A 235 -15.58 -9.85 -3.93
C ILE A 235 -15.05 -9.06 -2.72
N ALA A 236 -14.35 -7.95 -2.94
CA ALA A 236 -13.86 -7.08 -1.88
C ALA A 236 -14.98 -6.61 -0.95
N ILE A 237 -16.05 -6.04 -1.52
CA ILE A 237 -17.18 -5.51 -0.76
C ILE A 237 -17.93 -6.63 -0.04
N ALA A 238 -18.18 -7.76 -0.70
CA ALA A 238 -18.87 -8.91 -0.11
C ALA A 238 -18.07 -9.48 1.07
N THR A 239 -16.75 -9.67 0.91
CA THR A 239 -15.88 -10.20 1.96
C THR A 239 -15.79 -9.26 3.17
N VAL A 240 -15.62 -7.96 2.93
CA VAL A 240 -15.58 -6.96 4.02
C VAL A 240 -16.90 -6.91 4.76
N ARG A 241 -18.06 -6.90 4.06
CA ARG A 241 -19.39 -6.90 4.69
C ARG A 241 -19.62 -8.14 5.52
N ALA A 242 -19.34 -9.33 4.98
CA ALA A 242 -19.47 -10.59 5.71
C ALA A 242 -18.58 -10.63 6.97
N PHE A 243 -17.36 -10.07 6.90
CA PHE A 243 -16.50 -9.98 8.06
C PHE A 243 -17.05 -9.03 9.13
N LEU A 244 -17.63 -7.91 8.72
CA LEU A 244 -18.24 -6.93 9.64
C LEU A 244 -19.49 -7.47 10.35
N GLU A 245 -20.17 -8.48 9.84
CA GLU A 245 -21.32 -9.11 10.55
C GLU A 245 -20.92 -9.63 11.94
N ALA A 246 -19.68 -10.15 12.09
CA ALA A 246 -19.18 -10.69 13.34
C ALA A 246 -18.19 -9.76 14.07
N HIS A 247 -17.68 -8.71 13.40
CA HIS A 247 -16.53 -7.92 13.90
C HIS A 247 -16.69 -6.40 13.73
N ALA A 248 -17.94 -5.91 13.57
CA ALA A 248 -18.16 -4.48 13.31
C ALA A 248 -17.59 -3.56 14.40
N GLU A 249 -17.60 -3.99 15.65
CA GLU A 249 -17.10 -3.23 16.79
C GLU A 249 -15.56 -3.08 16.79
N LYS A 250 -14.84 -3.94 16.07
CA LYS A 250 -13.37 -3.87 15.93
C LYS A 250 -12.92 -2.73 15.05
N PHE A 251 -13.75 -2.31 14.10
CA PHE A 251 -13.38 -1.27 13.15
C PHE A 251 -14.13 0.04 13.41
N GLU A 252 -13.39 1.14 13.30
CA GLU A 252 -13.94 2.48 13.15
C GLU A 252 -14.31 2.74 11.69
N ARG A 253 -13.38 2.40 10.77
CA ARG A 253 -13.55 2.65 9.34
C ARG A 253 -12.76 1.66 8.50
N ILE A 254 -13.40 1.15 7.43
CA ILE A 254 -12.75 0.44 6.33
C ILE A 254 -12.95 1.26 5.06
N ILE A 255 -11.84 1.59 4.39
CA ILE A 255 -11.81 2.44 3.22
C ILE A 255 -11.46 1.58 2.00
N PHE A 256 -12.30 1.59 0.98
CA PHE A 256 -11.92 1.12 -0.34
C PHE A 256 -11.21 2.28 -1.04
N ASN A 257 -9.87 2.22 -1.08
CA ASN A 257 -9.07 3.18 -1.81
C ASN A 257 -8.92 2.74 -3.25
N VAL A 258 -9.29 3.61 -4.15
CA VAL A 258 -9.15 3.43 -5.60
C VAL A 258 -8.27 4.55 -6.17
N PHE A 259 -7.60 4.27 -7.28
CA PHE A 259 -6.76 5.28 -7.94
C PHE A 259 -7.35 5.70 -9.29
N LEU A 260 -7.83 4.76 -10.08
CA LEU A 260 -8.35 4.98 -11.43
C LEU A 260 -9.84 5.32 -11.41
N ASP A 261 -10.28 6.20 -12.32
CA ASP A 261 -11.69 6.59 -12.49
C ASP A 261 -12.61 5.38 -12.76
N LYS A 262 -12.12 4.39 -13.52
CA LYS A 262 -12.87 3.17 -13.79
C LYS A 262 -13.18 2.39 -12.49
N ASP A 263 -12.20 2.28 -11.57
CA ASP A 263 -12.39 1.59 -10.31
C ASP A 263 -13.32 2.38 -9.39
N PHE A 264 -13.17 3.71 -9.37
CA PHE A 264 -14.08 4.58 -8.65
C PHE A 264 -15.53 4.41 -9.10
N ALA A 265 -15.78 4.39 -10.42
CA ALA A 265 -17.13 4.19 -10.98
C ALA A 265 -17.72 2.81 -10.59
N ILE A 266 -16.89 1.75 -10.61
CA ILE A 266 -17.30 0.39 -10.21
C ILE A 266 -17.68 0.37 -8.73
N TYR A 267 -16.79 0.81 -7.84
CA TYR A 267 -17.03 0.80 -6.40
C TYR A 267 -18.20 1.70 -6.00
N LYS A 268 -18.32 2.88 -6.62
CA LYS A 268 -19.45 3.78 -6.43
C LYS A 268 -20.78 3.08 -6.72
N LYS A 269 -20.90 2.42 -7.88
CA LYS A 269 -22.12 1.67 -8.26
C LYS A 269 -22.48 0.57 -7.29
N LEU A 270 -21.49 -0.07 -6.64
CA LEU A 270 -21.70 -1.20 -5.73
C LEU A 270 -21.98 -0.76 -4.28
N LEU A 271 -21.50 0.42 -3.88
CA LEU A 271 -21.59 0.92 -2.51
C LEU A 271 -22.70 1.97 -2.32
N ILE A 272 -22.88 2.82 -3.33
CA ILE A 272 -23.77 3.99 -3.30
C ILE A 272 -25.02 3.72 -4.11
#